data_35bb25e8437b10a520fa4fb47aaeca67
#
_entry.id   35bb25e8437b10a520fa4fb47aaeca67
#
_cell.length_a   1.000
_cell.length_b   1.000
_cell.length_c   1.000
_cell.angle_alpha   90.00
_cell.angle_beta   90.00
_cell.angle_gamma   90.00
#
_symmetry.space_group_name_H-M   'P 1'
#
loop_
_entity.id
_entity.type
_entity.pdbx_description
1 polymer ?
#
loop_
_entity_poly.entity_id
_entity_poly.type
_entity_poly.pdbx_seq_one_letter_code
_entity_poly.pdbx_strand_id
1 'polypeptide(L)'
;MEQSKTLAVSVSAKEFVTYQCSQCGHCCRRIEGCVMVESLDAYRMAKHLREQHCGVRSTDDVLLQYCEPTPLTDEGYPIYTLKTVGAEASCVFLQGNQCSIYAARPRTCRLYPFSAGPGERGRDFEYCLCFDDNQQYHFNSGKVLVKDWLYRNFSREDKEFLKQQYRAIPEIGKLMRRIPEELRRASVFKILFYHYYNFDLDQPFLPQYEQNNRSLLH
;
A
#
# COMPACT_ATOMS: atom_id res chain seq x y z
N MET A 1 17.76 10.33 17.61
CA MET A 1 16.86 10.86 16.57
C MET A 1 15.45 10.65 17.09
N GLU A 2 14.73 11.72 17.38
CA GLU A 2 13.33 11.63 17.81
C GLU A 2 12.51 11.08 16.63
N GLN A 3 11.84 9.95 16.84
CA GLN A 3 10.90 9.41 15.86
C GLN A 3 9.74 10.39 15.75
N SER A 4 9.51 10.95 14.59
CA SER A 4 8.31 11.74 14.29
C SER A 4 7.07 10.91 14.66
N LYS A 5 6.24 11.44 15.57
CA LYS A 5 5.00 10.78 15.96
C LYS A 5 3.96 11.06 14.89
N THR A 6 3.68 10.07 14.06
CA THR A 6 2.49 10.12 13.20
C THR A 6 1.27 9.85 14.07
N LEU A 7 0.39 10.83 14.19
CA LEU A 7 -0.89 10.70 14.87
C LEU A 7 -1.96 10.36 13.81
N ALA A 8 -2.73 9.30 14.06
CA ALA A 8 -3.89 8.95 13.24
C ALA A 8 -5.17 9.26 14.01
N VAL A 9 -6.03 10.08 13.44
CA VAL A 9 -7.32 10.47 14.02
C VAL A 9 -8.45 9.95 13.14
N SER A 10 -9.42 9.26 13.73
CA SER A 10 -10.60 8.77 13.00
C SER A 10 -11.37 9.96 12.40
N VAL A 11 -11.78 9.82 11.14
CA VAL A 11 -12.57 10.84 10.43
C VAL A 11 -13.76 10.22 9.71
N SER A 12 -14.87 10.95 9.68
CA SER A 12 -16.03 10.57 8.90
C SER A 12 -15.89 11.03 7.44
N ALA A 13 -16.42 10.23 6.52
CA ALA A 13 -16.49 10.63 5.11
C ALA A 13 -17.25 11.97 4.87
N LYS A 14 -18.09 12.38 5.82
CA LYS A 14 -18.87 13.63 5.75
C LYS A 14 -18.17 14.84 6.35
N GLU A 15 -16.98 14.64 6.93
CA GLU A 15 -16.23 15.72 7.55
C GLU A 15 -15.44 16.55 6.55
N PHE A 16 -15.23 17.82 6.93
CA PHE A 16 -14.27 18.69 6.27
C PHE A 16 -12.98 18.72 7.08
N VAL A 17 -11.88 18.58 6.37
CA VAL A 17 -10.53 18.67 6.95
C VAL A 17 -9.80 19.84 6.32
N THR A 18 -9.08 20.60 7.11
CA THR A 18 -8.17 21.62 6.60
C THR A 18 -6.93 20.91 6.07
N TYR A 19 -6.73 20.95 4.76
CA TYR A 19 -5.58 20.33 4.11
C TYR A 19 -5.38 20.88 2.70
N GLN A 20 -4.13 21.17 2.36
CA GLN A 20 -3.72 21.53 1.01
C GLN A 20 -2.37 20.95 0.67
N CYS A 21 -2.33 20.10 -0.36
CA CYS A 21 -1.08 19.57 -0.89
C CYS A 21 -0.37 20.64 -1.73
N SER A 22 0.87 20.97 -1.36
CA SER A 22 1.74 21.87 -2.11
C SER A 22 2.69 21.17 -3.10
N GLN A 23 2.58 19.83 -3.22
CA GLN A 23 3.47 18.99 -4.03
C GLN A 23 4.97 19.17 -3.70
N CYS A 24 5.29 19.46 -2.45
CA CYS A 24 6.65 19.73 -1.99
C CYS A 24 7.54 18.49 -1.90
N GLY A 25 7.00 17.28 -2.09
CA GLY A 25 7.73 16.01 -1.96
C GLY A 25 8.09 15.62 -0.52
N HIS A 26 7.62 16.35 0.48
CA HIS A 26 7.96 16.07 1.88
C HIS A 26 7.44 14.71 2.35
N CYS A 27 6.22 14.33 1.95
CA CYS A 27 5.64 13.02 2.21
C CYS A 27 6.37 11.84 1.53
N CYS A 28 7.39 12.13 0.72
CA CYS A 28 8.26 11.14 0.08
C CYS A 28 9.65 11.08 0.73
N ARG A 29 9.89 11.79 1.84
CA ARG A 29 11.14 11.77 2.60
C ARG A 29 10.94 11.16 3.97
N ARG A 30 11.97 10.51 4.51
CA ARG A 30 11.95 9.80 5.80
C ARG A 30 10.87 8.74 5.87
N ILE A 31 10.76 7.94 4.77
CA ILE A 31 9.69 6.95 4.61
C ILE A 31 10.19 5.51 4.75
N GLU A 32 11.37 5.29 5.31
CA GLU A 32 11.91 3.94 5.52
C GLU A 32 10.89 3.06 6.26
N GLY A 33 10.52 1.92 5.64
CA GLY A 33 9.54 0.99 6.16
C GLY A 33 8.09 1.50 6.26
N CYS A 34 7.77 2.72 5.77
CA CYS A 34 6.47 3.34 6.00
C CYS A 34 5.48 3.16 4.85
N VAL A 35 5.94 3.11 3.61
CA VAL A 35 5.04 3.05 2.45
C VAL A 35 4.87 1.61 1.99
N MET A 36 3.79 0.99 2.47
CA MET A 36 3.41 -0.36 2.06
C MET A 36 2.98 -0.39 0.59
N VAL A 37 3.45 -1.42 -0.12
CA VAL A 37 3.06 -1.75 -1.49
C VAL A 37 2.22 -3.01 -1.46
N GLU A 38 0.93 -2.86 -1.72
CA GLU A 38 0.00 -3.98 -1.79
C GLU A 38 0.07 -4.66 -3.17
N SER A 39 -0.50 -5.85 -3.29
CA SER A 39 -0.48 -6.62 -4.56
C SER A 39 -1.02 -5.82 -5.74
N LEU A 40 -2.14 -5.11 -5.56
CA LEU A 40 -2.73 -4.26 -6.59
C LEU A 40 -1.84 -3.06 -6.92
N ASP A 41 -1.11 -2.52 -5.94
CA ASP A 41 -0.16 -1.45 -6.16
C ASP A 41 1.03 -1.94 -6.99
N ALA A 42 1.62 -3.09 -6.64
CA ALA A 42 2.70 -3.70 -7.41
C ALA A 42 2.29 -3.97 -8.87
N TYR A 43 1.07 -4.49 -9.07
CA TYR A 43 0.51 -4.71 -10.40
C TYR A 43 0.37 -3.41 -11.21
N ARG A 44 -0.18 -2.34 -10.62
CA ARG A 44 -0.35 -1.04 -11.28
C ARG A 44 0.98 -0.36 -11.59
N MET A 45 1.92 -0.43 -10.65
CA MET A 45 3.28 0.06 -10.83
C MET A 45 3.97 -0.68 -11.96
N ALA A 46 3.84 -2.01 -12.04
CA ALA A 46 4.44 -2.82 -13.09
C ALA A 46 3.88 -2.44 -14.48
N LYS A 47 2.56 -2.28 -14.61
CA LYS A 47 1.95 -1.82 -15.86
C LYS A 47 2.47 -0.45 -16.28
N HIS A 48 2.46 0.50 -15.36
CA HIS A 48 2.92 1.87 -15.62
C HIS A 48 4.39 1.91 -16.03
N LEU A 49 5.28 1.23 -15.30
CA LEU A 49 6.72 1.21 -15.58
C LEU A 49 7.03 0.44 -16.86
N ARG A 50 6.25 -0.60 -17.21
CA ARG A 50 6.33 -1.30 -18.50
C ARG A 50 5.98 -0.36 -19.65
N GLU A 51 4.92 0.42 -19.53
CA GLU A 51 4.49 1.41 -20.52
C GLU A 51 5.52 2.54 -20.70
N GLN A 52 6.25 2.89 -19.62
CA GLN A 52 7.34 3.87 -19.65
C GLN A 52 8.68 3.29 -20.12
N HIS A 53 8.72 2.03 -20.57
CA HIS A 53 9.93 1.34 -20.99
C HIS A 53 11.08 1.33 -19.96
N CYS A 54 10.73 1.28 -18.66
CA CYS A 54 11.70 1.29 -17.55
C CYS A 54 12.32 -0.10 -17.26
N GLY A 55 12.27 -1.06 -18.21
CA GLY A 55 12.84 -2.40 -18.03
C GLY A 55 12.02 -3.33 -17.11
N VAL A 56 10.84 -2.92 -16.68
CA VAL A 56 9.90 -3.72 -15.89
C VAL A 56 9.00 -4.52 -16.82
N ARG A 57 8.85 -5.83 -16.55
CA ARG A 57 8.01 -6.76 -17.32
C ARG A 57 6.94 -7.44 -16.49
N SER A 58 7.16 -7.51 -15.16
CA SER A 58 6.32 -8.25 -14.22
C SER A 58 6.19 -7.51 -12.89
N THR A 59 5.31 -7.99 -12.02
CA THR A 59 5.26 -7.56 -10.62
C THR A 59 6.55 -7.88 -9.88
N ASP A 60 7.21 -9.00 -10.22
CA ASP A 60 8.50 -9.41 -9.66
C ASP A 60 9.58 -8.35 -9.85
N ASP A 61 9.66 -7.79 -11.08
CA ASP A 61 10.62 -6.74 -11.39
C ASP A 61 10.41 -5.49 -10.52
N VAL A 62 9.15 -5.12 -10.26
CA VAL A 62 8.82 -4.01 -9.36
C VAL A 62 9.28 -4.31 -7.93
N LEU A 63 8.94 -5.49 -7.42
CA LEU A 63 9.27 -5.87 -6.05
C LEU A 63 10.78 -5.96 -5.84
N LEU A 64 11.50 -6.55 -6.78
CA LEU A 64 12.96 -6.69 -6.71
C LEU A 64 13.69 -5.34 -6.82
N GLN A 65 13.27 -4.49 -7.75
CA GLN A 65 13.96 -3.23 -8.04
C GLN A 65 13.60 -2.12 -7.04
N TYR A 66 12.33 -2.00 -6.67
CA TYR A 66 11.80 -0.82 -5.98
C TYR A 66 11.24 -1.08 -4.59
N CYS A 67 11.13 -2.34 -4.17
CA CYS A 67 10.58 -2.70 -2.86
C CYS A 67 11.55 -3.54 -2.05
N GLU A 68 11.30 -3.58 -0.75
CA GLU A 68 11.99 -4.45 0.20
C GLU A 68 10.96 -5.23 1.02
N PRO A 69 11.21 -6.51 1.32
CA PRO A 69 10.35 -7.29 2.19
C PRO A 69 10.58 -6.85 3.64
N THR A 70 9.48 -6.57 4.32
CA THR A 70 9.48 -6.17 5.74
C THR A 70 8.59 -7.14 6.51
N PRO A 71 9.04 -7.75 7.62
CA PRO A 71 8.19 -8.62 8.43
C PRO A 71 7.08 -7.78 9.08
N LEU A 72 5.83 -8.20 8.90
CA LEU A 72 4.66 -7.56 9.50
C LEU A 72 4.34 -8.15 10.89
N THR A 73 4.65 -9.43 11.10
CA THR A 73 4.38 -10.17 12.33
C THR A 73 5.64 -10.86 12.84
N ASP A 74 5.66 -11.22 14.12
CA ASP A 74 6.75 -11.97 14.74
C ASP A 74 6.96 -13.34 14.06
N GLU A 75 5.90 -13.91 13.50
CA GLU A 75 5.97 -15.15 12.72
C GLU A 75 6.56 -14.94 11.32
N GLY A 76 6.92 -13.72 10.96
CA GLY A 76 7.60 -13.37 9.72
C GLY A 76 6.69 -13.28 8.50
N TYR A 77 5.38 -13.00 8.65
CA TYR A 77 4.52 -12.68 7.51
C TYR A 77 5.03 -11.40 6.83
N PRO A 78 5.50 -11.47 5.58
CA PRO A 78 6.11 -10.32 4.95
C PRO A 78 5.07 -9.44 4.27
N ILE A 79 5.34 -8.14 4.32
CA ILE A 79 4.77 -7.14 3.43
C ILE A 79 5.91 -6.54 2.60
N TYR A 80 5.57 -5.85 1.54
CA TYR A 80 6.53 -5.06 0.78
C TYR A 80 6.38 -3.58 1.11
N THR A 81 7.51 -2.90 1.32
CA THR A 81 7.58 -1.44 1.44
C THR A 81 8.46 -0.86 0.34
N LEU A 82 8.23 0.40 -0.02
CA LEU A 82 9.09 1.07 -1.00
C LEU A 82 10.51 1.24 -0.46
N LYS A 83 11.50 0.95 -1.30
CA LYS A 83 12.89 1.26 -1.02
C LYS A 83 13.11 2.75 -0.85
N THR A 84 14.09 3.08 -0.05
CA THR A 84 14.54 4.45 0.18
C THR A 84 15.98 4.65 -0.26
N VAL A 85 16.32 5.89 -0.57
CA VAL A 85 17.65 6.29 -1.04
C VAL A 85 18.15 7.52 -0.27
N GLY A 86 19.47 7.58 -0.12
CA GLY A 86 20.15 8.73 0.50
C GLY A 86 19.97 8.82 2.02
N ALA A 87 20.63 9.81 2.62
CA ALA A 87 20.64 10.02 4.07
C ALA A 87 19.28 10.43 4.65
N GLU A 88 18.40 10.98 3.82
CA GLU A 88 17.05 11.38 4.22
C GLU A 88 16.03 10.24 4.08
N ALA A 89 16.45 9.01 3.76
CA ALA A 89 15.57 7.89 3.49
C ALA A 89 14.40 8.30 2.56
N SER A 90 14.73 8.92 1.44
CA SER A 90 13.76 9.40 0.47
C SER A 90 13.25 8.25 -0.40
N CYS A 91 11.98 8.34 -0.83
CA CYS A 91 11.39 7.38 -1.75
C CYS A 91 12.22 7.23 -3.02
N VAL A 92 12.46 5.99 -3.46
CA VAL A 92 13.19 5.69 -4.69
C VAL A 92 12.60 6.35 -5.95
N PHE A 93 11.32 6.69 -5.94
CA PHE A 93 10.61 7.39 -7.01
C PHE A 93 10.59 8.91 -6.89
N LEU A 94 11.23 9.49 -5.86
CA LEU A 94 11.29 10.94 -5.70
C LEU A 94 12.38 11.52 -6.59
N GLN A 95 12.00 12.36 -7.55
CA GLN A 95 12.90 13.11 -8.42
C GLN A 95 12.70 14.61 -8.15
N GLY A 96 13.68 15.24 -7.51
CA GLY A 96 13.52 16.59 -6.97
C GLY A 96 12.41 16.62 -5.90
N ASN A 97 11.28 17.24 -6.22
CA ASN A 97 10.08 17.26 -5.37
C ASN A 97 8.89 16.52 -5.98
N GLN A 98 9.07 15.82 -7.09
CA GLN A 98 8.00 15.16 -7.81
C GLN A 98 8.14 13.65 -7.78
N CYS A 99 7.01 12.94 -7.74
CA CYS A 99 6.98 11.50 -7.85
C CYS A 99 7.01 11.07 -9.32
N SER A 100 8.03 10.31 -9.74
CA SER A 100 8.18 9.82 -11.12
C SER A 100 7.08 8.84 -11.55
N ILE A 101 6.42 8.19 -10.59
CA ILE A 101 5.28 7.29 -10.85
C ILE A 101 3.95 7.88 -10.33
N TYR A 102 3.76 9.21 -10.44
CA TYR A 102 2.61 9.89 -9.81
C TYR A 102 1.25 9.25 -10.14
N ALA A 103 1.06 8.81 -11.38
CA ALA A 103 -0.18 8.16 -11.83
C ALA A 103 -0.39 6.75 -11.23
N ALA A 104 0.70 6.04 -10.92
CA ALA A 104 0.69 4.67 -10.41
C ALA A 104 1.15 4.57 -8.94
N ARG A 105 1.08 5.67 -8.19
CA ARG A 105 1.46 5.69 -6.77
C ARG A 105 0.72 4.60 -5.98
N PRO A 106 1.37 3.95 -5.00
CA PRO A 106 0.70 3.06 -4.07
C PRO A 106 -0.53 3.72 -3.42
N ARG A 107 -1.51 2.91 -3.05
CA ARG A 107 -2.77 3.37 -2.41
C ARG A 107 -2.50 4.27 -1.21
N THR A 108 -1.55 3.91 -0.37
CA THR A 108 -1.12 4.70 0.79
C THR A 108 -0.70 6.12 0.37
N CYS A 109 0.07 6.27 -0.70
CA CYS A 109 0.48 7.58 -1.22
C CYS A 109 -0.68 8.34 -1.88
N ARG A 110 -1.60 7.64 -2.56
CA ARG A 110 -2.76 8.27 -3.21
C ARG A 110 -3.77 8.81 -2.20
N LEU A 111 -3.98 8.07 -1.13
CA LEU A 111 -4.92 8.46 -0.07
C LEU A 111 -4.38 9.54 0.85
N TYR A 112 -3.06 9.66 1.01
CA TYR A 112 -2.47 10.64 1.92
C TYR A 112 -3.11 12.05 1.75
N PRO A 113 -3.50 12.74 2.82
CA PRO A 113 -3.23 12.47 4.24
C PRO A 113 -4.19 11.49 4.91
N PHE A 114 -5.10 10.89 4.17
CA PHE A 114 -6.03 9.90 4.72
C PHE A 114 -5.47 8.47 4.57
N SER A 115 -5.96 7.59 5.41
CA SER A 115 -5.83 6.15 5.27
C SER A 115 -7.21 5.48 5.31
N ALA A 116 -7.30 4.29 4.73
CA ALA A 116 -8.49 3.46 4.77
C ALA A 116 -8.12 2.07 5.29
N GLY A 117 -8.76 1.66 6.35
CA GLY A 117 -8.64 0.35 6.97
C GLY A 117 -9.95 -0.44 6.95
N PRO A 118 -9.95 -1.70 7.42
CA PRO A 118 -11.17 -2.47 7.58
C PRO A 118 -12.02 -1.84 8.67
N GLY A 119 -13.29 -1.58 8.37
CA GLY A 119 -14.29 -1.21 9.35
C GLY A 119 -14.76 -2.42 10.18
N GLU A 120 -15.70 -2.19 11.08
CA GLU A 120 -16.25 -3.27 11.89
C GLU A 120 -16.68 -4.47 11.02
N ARG A 121 -16.18 -5.64 11.38
CA ARG A 121 -16.43 -6.91 10.68
C ARG A 121 -15.96 -6.96 9.21
N GLY A 122 -15.09 -6.04 8.78
CA GLY A 122 -14.52 -6.03 7.43
C GLY A 122 -15.52 -5.77 6.29
N ARG A 123 -16.70 -5.21 6.59
CA ARG A 123 -17.75 -4.94 5.56
C ARG A 123 -17.59 -3.57 4.94
N ASP A 124 -17.25 -2.58 5.76
CA ASP A 124 -17.08 -1.18 5.38
C ASP A 124 -15.64 -0.75 5.60
N PHE A 125 -15.36 0.51 5.34
CA PHE A 125 -14.05 1.11 5.55
C PHE A 125 -14.10 2.14 6.67
N GLU A 126 -13.11 2.11 7.54
CA GLU A 126 -12.81 3.17 8.47
C GLU A 126 -11.72 4.06 7.88
N TYR A 127 -11.84 5.34 8.13
CA TYR A 127 -10.92 6.33 7.61
C TYR A 127 -10.23 7.05 8.74
N CYS A 128 -8.94 7.28 8.57
CA CYS A 128 -8.16 8.09 9.50
C CYS A 128 -7.45 9.20 8.74
N LEU A 129 -7.29 10.33 9.41
CA LEU A 129 -6.42 11.41 9.00
C LEU A 129 -5.06 11.21 9.68
N CYS A 130 -4.02 11.15 8.88
CA CYS A 130 -2.64 10.97 9.36
C CYS A 130 -1.96 12.34 9.43
N PHE A 131 -1.53 12.73 10.61
CA PHE A 131 -0.73 13.94 10.84
C PHE A 131 0.73 13.57 11.03
N ASP A 132 1.60 14.32 10.39
CA ASP A 132 3.02 14.32 10.65
C ASP A 132 3.41 15.72 11.15
N ASP A 133 4.03 15.80 12.31
CA ASP A 133 4.45 17.06 12.92
C ASP A 133 5.35 17.89 11.99
N ASN A 134 6.10 17.24 11.11
CA ASN A 134 6.96 17.92 10.13
C ASN A 134 6.18 18.48 8.93
N GLN A 135 4.89 18.22 8.82
CA GLN A 135 4.05 18.62 7.69
C GLN A 135 2.86 19.50 8.10
N GLN A 136 2.91 20.12 9.29
CA GLN A 136 1.81 20.93 9.83
C GLN A 136 1.35 22.03 8.88
N TYR A 137 2.24 22.60 8.07
CA TYR A 137 1.89 23.65 7.11
C TYR A 137 0.88 23.20 6.04
N HIS A 138 0.76 21.89 5.75
CA HIS A 138 -0.26 21.36 4.87
C HIS A 138 -1.68 21.41 5.47
N PHE A 139 -1.77 21.53 6.80
CA PHE A 139 -3.02 21.54 7.55
C PHE A 139 -3.43 22.96 8.01
N ASN A 140 -2.74 24.01 7.53
CA ASN A 140 -3.01 25.39 7.88
C ASN A 140 -3.96 26.10 6.88
N SER A 141 -4.19 25.52 5.72
CA SER A 141 -4.99 26.13 4.65
C SER A 141 -5.72 25.07 3.82
N GLY A 142 -6.64 25.54 2.99
CA GLY A 142 -7.48 24.68 2.19
C GLY A 142 -8.62 24.04 2.99
N LYS A 143 -9.57 23.46 2.29
CA LYS A 143 -10.69 22.72 2.88
C LYS A 143 -11.04 21.54 1.98
N VAL A 144 -10.93 20.34 2.50
CA VAL A 144 -11.19 19.10 1.77
C VAL A 144 -12.35 18.37 2.43
N LEU A 145 -13.38 18.03 1.67
CA LEU A 145 -14.40 17.10 2.11
C LEU A 145 -13.85 15.66 1.93
N VAL A 146 -13.79 14.89 3.00
CA VAL A 146 -13.17 13.56 3.02
C VAL A 146 -13.73 12.66 1.92
N LYS A 147 -15.05 12.58 1.75
CA LYS A 147 -15.66 11.75 0.68
C LYS A 147 -15.21 12.13 -0.73
N ASP A 148 -14.97 13.43 -0.99
CA ASP A 148 -14.57 13.90 -2.33
C ASP A 148 -13.10 13.55 -2.61
N TRP A 149 -12.26 13.58 -1.56
CA TRP A 149 -10.89 13.08 -1.63
C TRP A 149 -10.84 11.57 -1.89
N LEU A 150 -11.63 10.81 -1.12
CA LEU A 150 -11.74 9.36 -1.28
C LEU A 150 -12.29 9.00 -2.67
N TYR A 151 -13.31 9.71 -3.16
CA TYR A 151 -13.86 9.47 -4.48
C TYR A 151 -12.81 9.56 -5.59
N ARG A 152 -11.89 10.52 -5.49
CA ARG A 152 -10.81 10.74 -6.48
C ARG A 152 -9.64 9.78 -6.34
N ASN A 153 -9.33 9.32 -5.12
CA ASN A 153 -8.09 8.63 -4.80
C ASN A 153 -8.27 7.16 -4.36
N PHE A 154 -9.50 6.71 -4.12
CA PHE A 154 -9.86 5.37 -3.67
C PHE A 154 -10.86 4.75 -4.64
N SER A 155 -10.35 4.08 -5.64
CA SER A 155 -11.14 3.54 -6.75
C SER A 155 -12.06 2.38 -6.30
N ARG A 156 -13.02 2.02 -7.17
CA ARG A 156 -13.83 0.81 -6.95
C ARG A 156 -12.96 -0.44 -6.89
N GLU A 157 -11.94 -0.52 -7.73
CA GLU A 157 -11.02 -1.66 -7.76
C GLU A 157 -10.23 -1.78 -6.45
N ASP A 158 -9.75 -0.65 -5.88
CA ASP A 158 -9.11 -0.66 -4.55
C ASP A 158 -10.03 -1.24 -3.47
N LYS A 159 -11.30 -0.83 -3.47
CA LYS A 159 -12.29 -1.28 -2.49
C LYS A 159 -12.58 -2.78 -2.63
N GLU A 160 -12.75 -3.27 -3.84
CA GLU A 160 -12.99 -4.70 -4.08
C GLU A 160 -11.76 -5.55 -3.74
N PHE A 161 -10.56 -5.08 -4.08
CA PHE A 161 -9.31 -5.72 -3.68
C PHE A 161 -9.20 -5.83 -2.15
N LEU A 162 -9.39 -4.73 -1.44
CA LEU A 162 -9.30 -4.73 0.02
C LEU A 162 -10.33 -5.62 0.68
N LYS A 163 -11.57 -5.66 0.18
CA LYS A 163 -12.59 -6.59 0.69
C LYS A 163 -12.18 -8.05 0.51
N GLN A 164 -11.57 -8.40 -0.62
CA GLN A 164 -11.04 -9.74 -0.83
C GLN A 164 -9.87 -10.02 0.12
N GLN A 165 -8.95 -9.08 0.26
CA GLN A 165 -7.79 -9.17 1.15
C GLN A 165 -8.22 -9.34 2.63
N TYR A 166 -9.16 -8.53 3.10
CA TYR A 166 -9.67 -8.62 4.48
C TYR A 166 -10.39 -9.93 4.78
N ARG A 167 -10.93 -10.63 3.78
CA ARG A 167 -11.47 -11.98 3.93
C ARG A 167 -10.38 -13.04 3.92
N ALA A 168 -9.39 -12.90 3.04
CA ALA A 168 -8.34 -13.90 2.86
C ALA A 168 -7.33 -13.93 4.01
N ILE A 169 -6.86 -12.76 4.49
CA ILE A 169 -5.81 -12.67 5.52
C ILE A 169 -6.16 -13.43 6.81
N PRO A 170 -7.36 -13.27 7.41
CA PRO A 170 -7.72 -14.03 8.62
C PRO A 170 -7.73 -15.55 8.40
N GLU A 171 -8.18 -16.01 7.23
CA GLU A 171 -8.21 -17.45 6.90
C GLU A 171 -6.77 -17.98 6.70
N ILE A 172 -5.92 -17.25 5.99
CA ILE A 172 -4.49 -17.57 5.86
C ILE A 172 -3.85 -17.65 7.27
N GLY A 173 -4.11 -16.67 8.13
CA GLY A 173 -3.60 -16.67 9.50
C GLY A 173 -4.07 -17.89 10.32
N LYS A 174 -5.31 -18.35 10.14
CA LYS A 174 -5.80 -19.61 10.77
C LYS A 174 -5.05 -20.84 10.26
N LEU A 175 -4.81 -20.91 8.95
CA LEU A 175 -4.05 -22.00 8.35
C LEU A 175 -2.60 -21.99 8.82
N MET A 176 -1.94 -20.83 8.82
CA MET A 176 -0.55 -20.69 9.25
C MET A 176 -0.32 -21.13 10.70
N ARG A 177 -1.27 -20.90 11.61
CA ARG A 177 -1.19 -21.38 13.01
C ARG A 177 -1.28 -22.90 13.14
N ARG A 178 -1.82 -23.59 12.16
CA ARG A 178 -1.94 -25.06 12.13
C ARG A 178 -0.75 -25.77 11.46
N ILE A 179 0.06 -25.00 10.73
CA ILE A 179 1.22 -25.53 10.02
C ILE A 179 2.37 -25.72 11.02
N PRO A 180 3.04 -26.90 11.03
CA PRO A 180 4.25 -27.11 11.80
C PRO A 180 5.31 -26.05 11.52
N GLU A 181 6.09 -25.68 12.55
CA GLU A 181 7.05 -24.58 12.46
C GLU A 181 8.05 -24.75 11.33
N GLU A 182 8.56 -25.96 11.13
CA GLU A 182 9.50 -26.33 10.07
C GLU A 182 8.97 -26.09 8.65
N LEU A 183 7.65 -26.10 8.47
CA LEU A 183 6.99 -25.85 7.18
C LEU A 183 6.52 -24.41 6.99
N ARG A 184 6.52 -23.59 8.04
CA ARG A 184 5.99 -22.20 7.98
C ARG A 184 6.74 -21.36 6.96
N ARG A 185 8.07 -21.50 6.90
CA ARG A 185 8.89 -20.73 5.94
C ARG A 185 8.52 -21.03 4.49
N ALA A 186 8.35 -22.31 4.15
CA ALA A 186 7.90 -22.71 2.80
C ALA A 186 6.48 -22.18 2.50
N SER A 187 5.61 -22.19 3.50
CA SER A 187 4.24 -21.68 3.39
C SER A 187 4.20 -20.16 3.16
N VAL A 188 5.11 -19.40 3.82
CA VAL A 188 5.25 -17.96 3.57
C VAL A 188 5.64 -17.69 2.11
N PHE A 189 6.57 -18.44 1.53
CA PHE A 189 6.92 -18.31 0.11
C PHE A 189 5.73 -18.60 -0.80
N LYS A 190 4.92 -19.61 -0.49
CA LYS A 190 3.69 -19.90 -1.24
C LYS A 190 2.70 -18.73 -1.17
N ILE A 191 2.50 -18.13 0.01
CA ILE A 191 1.63 -16.97 0.18
C ILE A 191 2.13 -15.79 -0.66
N LEU A 192 3.42 -15.47 -0.58
CA LEU A 192 4.04 -14.40 -1.36
C LEU A 192 3.86 -14.64 -2.86
N PHE A 193 4.09 -15.88 -3.33
CA PHE A 193 3.94 -16.23 -4.73
C PHE A 193 2.54 -15.91 -5.23
N TYR A 194 1.49 -16.35 -4.54
CA TYR A 194 0.10 -16.11 -4.93
C TYR A 194 -0.37 -14.67 -4.71
N HIS A 195 0.16 -13.97 -3.73
CA HIS A 195 -0.26 -12.60 -3.44
C HIS A 195 0.49 -11.54 -4.24
N TYR A 196 1.74 -11.80 -4.66
CA TYR A 196 2.58 -10.75 -5.24
C TYR A 196 3.20 -11.10 -6.60
N TYR A 197 3.50 -12.38 -6.87
CA TYR A 197 4.31 -12.75 -8.02
C TYR A 197 3.52 -13.38 -9.18
N ASN A 198 2.39 -13.97 -8.93
CA ASN A 198 1.62 -14.73 -9.93
C ASN A 198 0.56 -13.87 -10.62
N PHE A 199 0.99 -12.81 -11.31
CA PHE A 199 0.09 -11.91 -12.04
C PHE A 199 0.53 -11.68 -13.48
N ASP A 200 -0.40 -11.92 -14.42
CA ASP A 200 -0.28 -11.52 -15.81
C ASP A 200 -0.72 -10.06 -15.96
N LEU A 201 0.18 -9.19 -16.43
CA LEU A 201 -0.08 -7.77 -16.59
C LEU A 201 -1.04 -7.44 -17.74
N ASP A 202 -1.32 -8.40 -18.62
CA ASP A 202 -2.23 -8.24 -19.76
C ASP A 202 -3.67 -8.68 -19.44
N GLN A 203 -3.89 -9.26 -18.26
CA GLN A 203 -5.19 -9.66 -17.76
C GLN A 203 -5.65 -8.74 -16.60
N PRO A 204 -6.98 -8.59 -16.35
CA PRO A 204 -7.48 -7.84 -15.22
C PRO A 204 -6.99 -8.42 -13.88
N PHE A 205 -6.64 -7.55 -12.92
CA PHE A 205 -6.07 -7.95 -11.65
C PHE A 205 -7.02 -8.75 -10.75
N LEU A 206 -8.24 -8.24 -10.53
CA LEU A 206 -9.16 -8.81 -9.53
C LEU A 206 -9.53 -10.28 -9.75
N PRO A 207 -9.84 -10.74 -10.99
CA PRO A 207 -10.09 -12.16 -11.24
C PRO A 207 -8.88 -13.04 -10.93
N GLN A 208 -7.67 -12.58 -11.23
CA GLN A 208 -6.44 -13.31 -10.93
C GLN A 208 -6.22 -13.39 -9.42
N TYR A 209 -6.39 -12.27 -8.70
CA TYR A 209 -6.24 -12.23 -7.24
C TYR A 209 -7.26 -13.15 -6.55
N GLU A 210 -8.51 -13.19 -7.01
CA GLU A 210 -9.52 -14.12 -6.50
C GLU A 210 -9.13 -15.57 -6.75
N GLN A 211 -8.66 -15.91 -7.95
CA GLN A 211 -8.20 -17.25 -8.29
C GLN A 211 -6.98 -17.66 -7.44
N ASN A 212 -6.04 -16.75 -7.26
CA ASN A 212 -4.86 -16.96 -6.42
C ASN A 212 -5.23 -17.24 -4.96
N ASN A 213 -6.17 -16.47 -4.40
CA ASN A 213 -6.68 -16.73 -3.05
C ASN A 213 -7.34 -18.11 -2.94
N ARG A 214 -8.15 -18.52 -3.92
CA ARG A 214 -8.72 -19.87 -3.95
C ARG A 214 -7.63 -20.94 -3.94
N SER A 215 -6.60 -20.81 -4.80
CA SER A 215 -5.50 -21.76 -4.89
C SER A 215 -4.63 -21.82 -3.62
N LEU A 216 -4.61 -20.74 -2.84
CA LEU A 216 -3.88 -20.66 -1.59
C LEU A 216 -4.64 -21.31 -0.43
N LEU A 217 -5.98 -21.21 -0.42
CA LEU A 217 -6.84 -21.66 0.67
C LEU A 217 -7.30 -23.13 0.50
N HIS A 218 -7.09 -23.72 -0.65
CA HIS A 218 -7.36 -25.13 -0.98
C HIS A 218 -6.07 -25.91 -1.25
#